data_c7dc71b50442d0118690584da4ada5b4
#
_entry.id   c7dc71b50442d0118690584da4ada5b4
#
_cell.length_a   1.000
_cell.length_b   1.000
_cell.length_c   1.000
_cell.angle_alpha   90.00
_cell.angle_beta   90.00
_cell.angle_gamma   90.00
#
_symmetry.space_group_name_H-M   'P 1'
#
loop_
_entity.id
_entity.type
_entity.pdbx_description
1 polymer ?
#
loop_
_entity_poly.entity_id
_entity_poly.type
_entity_poly.pdbx_seq_one_letter_code
_entity_poly.pdbx_strand_id
1 'polypeptide(L)'
;MELRQLKYFVKVAELLSFSKAAKALFITQSTLSQQIKQLEDELDMALFFRNNHKVSLTEAGETFLEGAKKTLAEADDNKAKIMDLAQGHRGVLNIGVTYSFGSILTESVLAFKKEYPDVTLNICYKNVMELMELVSDGELDFALSFRSSDKYDNVESHILFDNKLSIIVREDHPLTRKEFVRLADLEEYDLVLPSIGLQARSTFDSIIAERNLNLKVAMEANEVNTILNLLRRSNYVTVLSETVILEHNGLVTIEIDDAECNMEGCLHFCANRYRKRSTEEFIRLLSDTKALRRSRLWL
;
A
#
# COMPACT_ATOMS: atom_id res chain seq x y z
N MET A 1 13.03 0.43 32.13
CA MET A 1 12.31 0.46 30.83
C MET A 1 12.78 -0.68 29.95
N GLU A 2 11.87 -1.56 29.51
CA GLU A 2 12.16 -2.74 28.70
C GLU A 2 11.51 -2.61 27.32
N LEU A 3 12.11 -3.21 26.25
CA LEU A 3 11.50 -3.23 24.91
C LEU A 3 10.09 -3.82 24.90
N ARG A 4 9.83 -4.77 25.79
CA ARG A 4 8.50 -5.35 25.95
C ARG A 4 7.46 -4.33 26.42
N GLN A 5 7.83 -3.47 27.36
CA GLN A 5 6.96 -2.38 27.84
C GLN A 5 6.69 -1.36 26.76
N LEU A 6 7.69 -1.02 25.94
CA LEU A 6 7.50 -0.15 24.76
C LEU A 6 6.53 -0.75 23.76
N LYS A 7 6.64 -2.06 23.43
CA LYS A 7 5.69 -2.76 22.56
C LYS A 7 4.26 -2.72 23.12
N TYR A 8 4.11 -2.89 24.41
CA TYR A 8 2.81 -2.83 25.07
C TYR A 8 2.21 -1.43 25.02
N PHE A 9 3.04 -0.42 25.31
CA PHE A 9 2.64 0.99 25.25
C PHE A 9 2.18 1.39 23.84
N VAL A 10 2.99 1.11 22.81
CA VAL A 10 2.66 1.41 21.41
C VAL A 10 1.36 0.73 21.01
N LYS A 11 1.16 -0.55 21.36
CA LYS A 11 -0.08 -1.27 21.01
C LYS A 11 -1.32 -0.72 21.71
N VAL A 12 -1.22 -0.21 22.94
CA VAL A 12 -2.33 0.48 23.60
C VAL A 12 -2.61 1.83 22.95
N ALA A 13 -1.56 2.56 22.56
CA ALA A 13 -1.68 3.84 21.86
C ALA A 13 -2.37 3.70 20.50
N GLU A 14 -2.02 2.67 19.71
CA GLU A 14 -2.66 2.39 18.42
C GLU A 14 -4.15 2.03 18.53
N LEU A 15 -4.51 1.21 19.51
CA LEU A 15 -5.87 0.67 19.65
C LEU A 15 -6.77 1.50 20.59
N LEU A 16 -6.20 2.45 21.32
CA LEU A 16 -6.86 3.27 22.35
C LEU A 16 -7.76 2.42 23.28
N SER A 17 -7.31 1.19 23.55
CA SER A 17 -8.06 0.20 24.32
C SER A 17 -7.15 -0.86 24.93
N PHE A 18 -7.06 -0.89 26.25
CA PHE A 18 -6.28 -1.94 26.96
C PHE A 18 -6.79 -3.35 26.67
N SER A 19 -8.11 -3.53 26.57
CA SER A 19 -8.69 -4.86 26.30
C SER A 19 -8.37 -5.37 24.90
N LYS A 20 -8.50 -4.49 23.87
CA LYS A 20 -8.15 -4.83 22.48
C LYS A 20 -6.65 -5.07 22.34
N ALA A 21 -5.82 -4.24 22.97
CA ALA A 21 -4.37 -4.38 22.95
C ALA A 21 -3.90 -5.66 23.62
N ALA A 22 -4.46 -6.00 24.80
CA ALA A 22 -4.15 -7.24 25.49
C ALA A 22 -4.48 -8.48 24.65
N LYS A 23 -5.66 -8.46 23.98
CA LYS A 23 -6.07 -9.53 23.05
C LYS A 23 -5.10 -9.64 21.87
N ALA A 24 -4.70 -8.52 21.26
CA ALA A 24 -3.76 -8.50 20.15
C ALA A 24 -2.36 -8.97 20.54
N LEU A 25 -1.97 -8.76 21.79
CA LEU A 25 -0.68 -9.16 22.36
C LEU A 25 -0.70 -10.57 22.99
N PHE A 26 -1.85 -11.26 22.97
CA PHE A 26 -2.06 -12.59 23.58
C PHE A 26 -1.70 -12.65 25.06
N ILE A 27 -2.03 -11.59 25.83
CA ILE A 27 -1.84 -11.49 27.28
C ILE A 27 -3.13 -11.07 27.97
N THR A 28 -3.15 -11.14 29.31
CA THR A 28 -4.29 -10.63 30.08
C THR A 28 -4.26 -9.10 30.17
N GLN A 29 -5.43 -8.47 30.24
CA GLN A 29 -5.54 -7.02 30.43
C GLN A 29 -4.87 -6.56 31.73
N SER A 30 -4.95 -7.36 32.81
CA SER A 30 -4.29 -7.06 34.09
C SER A 30 -2.77 -6.99 33.93
N THR A 31 -2.16 -7.96 33.24
CA THR A 31 -0.73 -7.98 32.94
C THR A 31 -0.34 -6.75 32.13
N LEU A 32 -1.09 -6.42 31.07
CA LEU A 32 -0.83 -5.24 30.25
C LEU A 32 -0.91 -3.95 31.07
N SER A 33 -1.96 -3.79 31.88
CA SER A 33 -2.15 -2.59 32.72
C SER A 33 -1.04 -2.45 33.76
N GLN A 34 -0.58 -3.55 34.34
CA GLN A 34 0.53 -3.55 35.31
C GLN A 34 1.86 -3.13 34.64
N GLN A 35 2.14 -3.63 33.44
CA GLN A 35 3.37 -3.28 32.71
C GLN A 35 3.38 -1.83 32.28
N ILE A 36 2.25 -1.29 31.83
CA ILE A 36 2.12 0.14 31.50
C ILE A 36 2.29 0.99 32.76
N LYS A 37 1.65 0.59 33.87
CA LYS A 37 1.82 1.30 35.15
C LYS A 37 3.28 1.34 35.60
N GLN A 38 3.99 0.22 35.52
CA GLN A 38 5.44 0.18 35.86
C GLN A 38 6.25 1.13 34.98
N LEU A 39 5.91 1.26 33.69
CA LEU A 39 6.55 2.19 32.77
C LEU A 39 6.23 3.66 33.15
N GLU A 40 4.96 3.97 33.48
CA GLU A 40 4.53 5.28 33.94
C GLU A 40 5.21 5.65 35.29
N ASP A 41 5.31 4.71 36.21
CA ASP A 41 5.98 4.88 37.52
C ASP A 41 7.49 5.13 37.36
N GLU A 42 8.15 4.46 36.39
CA GLU A 42 9.58 4.68 36.09
C GLU A 42 9.83 6.06 35.45
N LEU A 43 8.90 6.54 34.64
CA LEU A 43 8.98 7.86 33.99
C LEU A 43 8.48 9.01 34.87
N ASP A 44 7.87 8.68 36.00
CA ASP A 44 7.16 9.61 36.91
C ASP A 44 6.11 10.47 36.15
N MET A 45 5.51 9.89 35.10
CA MET A 45 4.54 10.57 34.23
C MET A 45 3.47 9.59 33.76
N ALA A 46 2.21 10.03 33.80
CA ALA A 46 1.12 9.28 33.18
C ALA A 46 1.18 9.44 31.64
N LEU A 47 1.17 8.31 30.92
CA LEU A 47 1.19 8.29 29.46
C LEU A 47 -0.22 8.21 28.87
N PHE A 48 -1.19 7.72 29.66
CA PHE A 48 -2.60 7.64 29.23
C PHE A 48 -3.54 8.34 30.20
N PHE A 49 -4.52 9.05 29.64
CA PHE A 49 -5.75 9.40 30.37
C PHE A 49 -6.65 8.17 30.39
N ARG A 50 -7.11 7.81 31.60
CA ARG A 50 -7.99 6.65 31.83
C ARG A 50 -9.31 7.17 32.43
N ASN A 51 -10.24 7.61 31.57
CA ASN A 51 -11.60 7.94 32.01
C ASN A 51 -12.53 6.76 31.76
N ASN A 52 -13.59 6.60 32.56
CA ASN A 52 -14.46 5.41 32.66
C ASN A 52 -14.92 4.76 31.34
N HIS A 53 -14.72 5.37 30.17
CA HIS A 53 -15.07 4.79 28.87
C HIS A 53 -14.12 5.17 27.72
N LYS A 54 -13.03 5.89 28.00
CA LYS A 54 -12.12 6.35 26.93
C LYS A 54 -10.67 6.33 27.37
N VAL A 55 -9.82 5.73 26.53
CA VAL A 55 -8.36 5.79 26.66
C VAL A 55 -7.87 6.78 25.62
N SER A 56 -7.03 7.74 26.01
CA SER A 56 -6.34 8.65 25.11
C SER A 56 -4.93 8.92 25.65
N LEU A 57 -4.02 9.32 24.78
CA LEU A 57 -2.68 9.71 25.20
C LEU A 57 -2.70 11.04 25.95
N THR A 58 -1.77 11.20 26.90
CA THR A 58 -1.40 12.49 27.47
C THR A 58 -0.37 13.17 26.54
N GLU A 59 -0.06 14.43 26.75
CA GLU A 59 1.04 15.12 26.06
C GLU A 59 2.37 14.36 26.21
N ALA A 60 2.66 13.85 27.41
CA ALA A 60 3.82 12.98 27.66
C ALA A 60 3.71 11.67 26.86
N GLY A 61 2.51 11.08 26.76
CA GLY A 61 2.26 9.89 25.99
C GLY A 61 2.47 10.11 24.48
N GLU A 62 2.01 11.23 23.93
CA GLU A 62 2.24 11.58 22.53
C GLU A 62 3.72 11.75 22.22
N THR A 63 4.44 12.51 23.04
CA THR A 63 5.89 12.69 22.92
C THR A 63 6.64 11.37 23.05
N PHE A 64 6.25 10.54 24.02
CA PHE A 64 6.89 9.24 24.26
C PHE A 64 6.63 8.23 23.15
N LEU A 65 5.46 8.30 22.47
CA LEU A 65 5.08 7.38 21.40
C LEU A 65 6.07 7.41 20.24
N GLU A 66 6.48 8.59 19.82
CA GLU A 66 7.45 8.75 18.74
C GLU A 66 8.80 8.11 19.10
N GLY A 67 9.32 8.38 20.32
CA GLY A 67 10.56 7.79 20.82
C GLY A 67 10.47 6.28 20.99
N ALA A 68 9.35 5.76 21.49
CA ALA A 68 9.12 4.33 21.68
C ALA A 68 9.10 3.59 20.34
N LYS A 69 8.42 4.13 19.32
CA LYS A 69 8.40 3.58 17.96
C LYS A 69 9.82 3.53 17.36
N LYS A 70 10.58 4.62 17.46
CA LYS A 70 11.99 4.69 16.98
C LYS A 70 12.89 3.65 17.67
N THR A 71 12.78 3.52 18.99
CA THR A 71 13.58 2.55 19.76
C THR A 71 13.27 1.11 19.36
N LEU A 72 12.00 0.78 19.18
CA LEU A 72 11.58 -0.54 18.73
C LEU A 72 12.08 -0.83 17.31
N ALA A 73 11.98 0.15 16.43
CA ALA A 73 12.46 0.08 15.06
C ALA A 73 13.97 -0.22 15.01
N GLU A 74 14.78 0.51 15.77
CA GLU A 74 16.24 0.31 15.82
C GLU A 74 16.61 -1.08 16.39
N ALA A 75 15.87 -1.55 17.41
CA ALA A 75 16.09 -2.89 17.97
C ALA A 75 15.76 -3.99 16.91
N ASP A 76 14.69 -3.82 16.13
CA ASP A 76 14.33 -4.76 15.06
C ASP A 76 15.34 -4.69 13.89
N ASP A 77 15.84 -3.49 13.53
CA ASP A 77 16.88 -3.31 12.51
C ASP A 77 18.20 -3.98 12.90
N ASN A 78 18.62 -3.84 14.16
CA ASN A 78 19.82 -4.51 14.68
C ASN A 78 19.68 -6.04 14.62
N LYS A 79 18.50 -6.56 14.94
CA LYS A 79 18.20 -7.99 14.78
C LYS A 79 18.27 -8.42 13.31
N ALA A 80 17.71 -7.65 12.40
CA ALA A 80 17.73 -7.93 10.96
C ALA A 80 19.18 -7.93 10.43
N LYS A 81 20.01 -6.94 10.80
CA LYS A 81 21.44 -6.88 10.44
C LYS A 81 22.19 -8.15 10.83
N ILE A 82 21.99 -8.64 12.05
CA ILE A 82 22.64 -9.86 12.54
C ILE A 82 22.13 -11.09 11.80
N MET A 83 20.83 -11.15 11.52
CA MET A 83 20.25 -12.26 10.74
C MET A 83 20.80 -12.30 9.31
N ASP A 84 20.98 -11.15 8.68
CA ASP A 84 21.55 -11.06 7.33
C ASP A 84 23.03 -11.48 7.31
N LEU A 85 23.80 -11.21 8.36
CA LEU A 85 25.17 -11.71 8.52
C LEU A 85 25.22 -13.23 8.68
N ALA A 86 24.22 -13.83 9.33
CA ALA A 86 24.16 -15.27 9.61
C ALA A 86 23.72 -16.14 8.43
N GLN A 87 23.67 -15.63 7.21
CA GLN A 87 23.15 -16.24 5.96
C GLN A 87 21.71 -15.80 5.60
N GLY A 88 21.57 -14.59 5.09
CA GLY A 88 20.37 -13.85 4.71
C GLY A 88 19.28 -14.46 3.84
N HIS A 89 19.06 -15.78 3.94
CA HIS A 89 18.06 -16.52 3.16
C HIS A 89 16.87 -16.99 4.01
N ARG A 90 16.72 -16.46 5.23
CA ARG A 90 15.64 -16.80 6.17
C ARG A 90 15.05 -15.54 6.77
N GLY A 91 13.79 -15.61 7.15
CA GLY A 91 13.10 -14.50 7.81
C GLY A 91 11.76 -14.18 7.17
N VAL A 92 11.28 -12.99 7.44
CA VAL A 92 9.99 -12.50 6.95
C VAL A 92 10.19 -11.21 6.18
N LEU A 93 9.58 -11.10 5.02
CA LEU A 93 9.52 -9.92 4.19
C LEU A 93 8.06 -9.46 4.11
N ASN A 94 7.78 -8.27 4.65
CA ASN A 94 6.45 -7.66 4.67
C ASN A 94 6.32 -6.69 3.50
N ILE A 95 5.40 -6.97 2.58
CA ILE A 95 5.23 -6.25 1.33
C ILE A 95 3.83 -5.65 1.28
N GLY A 96 3.75 -4.34 1.09
CA GLY A 96 2.51 -3.66 0.79
C GLY A 96 2.35 -3.47 -0.72
N VAL A 97 1.12 -3.58 -1.23
CA VAL A 97 0.89 -3.43 -2.66
C VAL A 97 -0.50 -2.88 -2.95
N THR A 98 -0.61 -2.01 -3.95
CA THR A 98 -1.92 -1.65 -4.52
C THR A 98 -2.34 -2.67 -5.57
N TYR A 99 -3.64 -2.79 -5.81
CA TYR A 99 -4.20 -3.79 -6.73
C TYR A 99 -3.62 -3.70 -8.15
N SER A 100 -3.26 -2.52 -8.61
CA SER A 100 -2.69 -2.31 -9.95
C SER A 100 -1.34 -2.96 -10.18
N PHE A 101 -0.65 -3.38 -9.11
CA PHE A 101 0.67 -4.04 -9.17
C PHE A 101 0.61 -5.56 -9.04
N GLY A 102 -0.59 -6.16 -9.02
CA GLY A 102 -0.78 -7.59 -8.78
C GLY A 102 0.00 -8.49 -9.74
N SER A 103 -0.03 -8.22 -11.03
CA SER A 103 0.67 -8.99 -12.06
C SER A 103 2.19 -8.90 -11.89
N ILE A 104 2.71 -7.68 -11.67
CA ILE A 104 4.15 -7.42 -11.43
C ILE A 104 4.60 -8.17 -10.18
N LEU A 105 3.82 -8.09 -9.11
CA LEU A 105 4.12 -8.77 -7.85
C LEU A 105 4.13 -10.29 -8.01
N THR A 106 3.15 -10.86 -8.70
CA THR A 106 3.01 -12.31 -8.89
C THR A 106 4.26 -12.89 -9.58
N GLU A 107 4.72 -12.28 -10.67
CA GLU A 107 5.93 -12.70 -11.38
C GLU A 107 7.16 -12.64 -10.46
N SER A 108 7.31 -11.54 -9.70
CA SER A 108 8.41 -11.34 -8.77
C SER A 108 8.41 -12.33 -7.61
N VAL A 109 7.24 -12.62 -7.03
CA VAL A 109 7.08 -13.60 -5.95
C VAL A 109 7.49 -14.99 -6.39
N LEU A 110 7.06 -15.42 -7.58
CA LEU A 110 7.41 -16.73 -8.12
C LEU A 110 8.92 -16.85 -8.36
N ALA A 111 9.56 -15.82 -8.91
CA ALA A 111 11.00 -15.78 -9.11
C ALA A 111 11.74 -15.79 -7.76
N PHE A 112 11.32 -14.97 -6.81
CA PHE A 112 11.93 -14.86 -5.50
C PHE A 112 11.82 -16.16 -4.69
N LYS A 113 10.65 -16.78 -4.65
CA LYS A 113 10.44 -18.03 -3.89
C LYS A 113 11.22 -19.23 -4.49
N LYS A 114 11.58 -19.19 -5.75
CA LYS A 114 12.45 -20.18 -6.39
C LYS A 114 13.90 -20.07 -5.88
N GLU A 115 14.40 -18.84 -5.69
CA GLU A 115 15.78 -18.58 -5.22
C GLU A 115 15.87 -18.58 -3.69
N TYR A 116 14.81 -18.11 -3.00
CA TYR A 116 14.77 -17.91 -1.54
C TYR A 116 13.56 -18.63 -0.90
N PRO A 117 13.52 -20.00 -0.94
CA PRO A 117 12.36 -20.76 -0.48
C PRO A 117 12.07 -20.60 1.01
N ASP A 118 13.08 -20.33 1.84
CA ASP A 118 12.97 -20.22 3.30
C ASP A 118 12.55 -18.83 3.80
N VAL A 119 12.44 -17.84 2.92
CA VAL A 119 11.93 -16.51 3.28
C VAL A 119 10.40 -16.52 3.21
N THR A 120 9.74 -16.19 4.31
CA THR A 120 8.29 -16.02 4.35
C THR A 120 7.92 -14.65 3.79
N LEU A 121 6.97 -14.60 2.87
CA LEU A 121 6.42 -13.36 2.33
C LEU A 121 5.06 -13.09 2.95
N ASN A 122 4.90 -11.96 3.60
CA ASN A 122 3.61 -11.41 4.04
C ASN A 122 3.22 -10.29 3.08
N ILE A 123 2.13 -10.48 2.34
CA ILE A 123 1.68 -9.54 1.33
C ILE A 123 0.33 -8.97 1.76
N CYS A 124 0.21 -7.66 1.82
CA CYS A 124 -1.06 -7.00 2.09
C CYS A 124 -1.44 -6.04 0.96
N TYR A 125 -2.72 -6.08 0.59
CA TYR A 125 -3.31 -5.16 -0.38
C TYR A 125 -4.00 -4.01 0.36
N LYS A 126 -3.62 -2.77 0.03
CA LYS A 126 -4.12 -1.56 0.66
C LYS A 126 -4.18 -0.41 -0.38
N ASN A 127 -4.88 0.68 -0.04
CA ASN A 127 -4.77 1.92 -0.79
C ASN A 127 -3.42 2.63 -0.52
N VAL A 128 -3.09 3.65 -1.32
CA VAL A 128 -1.80 4.34 -1.24
C VAL A 128 -1.58 4.97 0.14
N MET A 129 -2.58 5.63 0.70
CA MET A 129 -2.48 6.32 2.00
C MET A 129 -2.16 5.33 3.12
N GLU A 130 -2.92 4.24 3.23
CA GLU A 130 -2.67 3.17 4.21
C GLU A 130 -1.27 2.55 4.05
N LEU A 131 -0.81 2.36 2.80
CA LEU A 131 0.53 1.83 2.54
C LEU A 131 1.63 2.80 2.99
N MET A 132 1.45 4.09 2.74
CA MET A 132 2.44 5.10 3.17
C MET A 132 2.54 5.17 4.70
N GLU A 133 1.42 5.07 5.42
CA GLU A 133 1.41 4.98 6.88
C GLU A 133 2.16 3.76 7.38
N LEU A 134 1.85 2.57 6.83
CA LEU A 134 2.52 1.32 7.22
C LEU A 134 4.02 1.31 6.90
N VAL A 135 4.42 1.92 5.78
CA VAL A 135 5.83 2.10 5.43
C VAL A 135 6.50 3.08 6.37
N SER A 136 5.88 4.23 6.65
CA SER A 136 6.40 5.25 7.56
C SER A 136 6.59 4.71 8.99
N ASP A 137 5.66 3.88 9.47
CA ASP A 137 5.74 3.21 10.77
C ASP A 137 6.72 2.01 10.78
N GLY A 138 7.24 1.62 9.61
CA GLY A 138 8.18 0.50 9.45
C GLY A 138 7.53 -0.88 9.65
N GLU A 139 6.22 -0.98 9.51
CA GLU A 139 5.50 -2.26 9.53
C GLU A 139 5.69 -3.05 8.23
N LEU A 140 5.94 -2.33 7.12
CA LEU A 140 6.30 -2.90 5.83
C LEU A 140 7.79 -2.70 5.54
N ASP A 141 8.43 -3.69 4.95
CA ASP A 141 9.79 -3.58 4.44
C ASP A 141 9.84 -2.68 3.19
N PHE A 142 8.80 -2.78 2.35
CA PHE A 142 8.55 -1.86 1.25
C PHE A 142 7.09 -1.94 0.77
N ALA A 143 6.70 -0.96 -0.03
CA ALA A 143 5.42 -0.98 -0.73
C ALA A 143 5.59 -0.70 -2.23
N LEU A 144 4.67 -1.29 -3.02
CA LEU A 144 4.50 -1.06 -4.45
C LEU A 144 3.18 -0.33 -4.68
N SER A 145 3.26 0.91 -5.10
CA SER A 145 2.08 1.71 -5.43
C SER A 145 2.41 2.79 -6.45
N PHE A 146 1.40 3.51 -6.90
CA PHE A 146 1.64 4.76 -7.61
C PHE A 146 2.10 5.85 -6.62
N ARG A 147 2.81 6.86 -7.15
CA ARG A 147 3.28 7.99 -6.36
C ARG A 147 2.11 8.67 -5.66
N SER A 148 2.25 8.90 -4.35
CA SER A 148 1.30 9.68 -3.59
C SER A 148 1.43 11.16 -3.93
N SER A 149 0.29 11.90 -3.98
CA SER A 149 0.28 13.35 -3.99
C SER A 149 0.73 13.96 -2.66
N ASP A 150 0.50 13.22 -1.56
CA ASP A 150 0.85 13.65 -0.22
C ASP A 150 2.33 13.35 0.08
N LYS A 151 2.96 14.23 0.85
CA LYS A 151 4.34 14.05 1.30
C LYS A 151 4.37 13.33 2.65
N TYR A 152 5.24 12.35 2.74
CA TYR A 152 5.51 11.58 3.96
C TYR A 152 7.00 11.71 4.28
N ASP A 153 7.34 12.40 5.37
CA ASP A 153 8.74 12.74 5.73
C ASP A 153 9.63 11.51 5.94
N ASN A 154 9.03 10.38 6.37
CA ASN A 154 9.75 9.14 6.63
C ASN A 154 9.66 8.13 5.47
N VAL A 155 9.19 8.52 4.29
CA VAL A 155 9.03 7.62 3.14
C VAL A 155 9.88 8.09 1.97
N GLU A 156 10.79 7.23 1.51
CA GLU A 156 11.51 7.38 0.26
C GLU A 156 10.76 6.67 -0.87
N SER A 157 10.57 7.35 -1.98
CA SER A 157 9.88 6.82 -3.16
C SER A 157 10.81 6.80 -4.36
N HIS A 158 10.99 5.63 -4.96
CA HIS A 158 11.81 5.42 -6.14
C HIS A 158 10.93 5.04 -7.32
N ILE A 159 10.97 5.81 -8.40
CA ILE A 159 10.20 5.55 -9.62
C ILE A 159 10.71 4.26 -10.27
N LEU A 160 9.79 3.34 -10.58
CA LEU A 160 10.06 2.10 -11.29
C LEU A 160 9.72 2.22 -12.78
N PHE A 161 8.59 2.85 -13.09
CA PHE A 161 8.07 3.00 -14.44
C PHE A 161 7.00 4.09 -14.51
N ASP A 162 6.84 4.63 -15.69
CA ASP A 162 5.70 5.48 -16.03
C ASP A 162 4.52 4.62 -16.47
N ASN A 163 3.33 5.06 -16.16
CA ASN A 163 2.08 4.40 -16.49
C ASN A 163 1.03 5.44 -16.86
N LYS A 164 0.00 4.98 -17.56
CA LYS A 164 -1.12 5.84 -17.94
C LYS A 164 -2.43 5.31 -17.39
N LEU A 165 -3.32 6.23 -17.09
CA LEU A 165 -4.72 5.95 -16.89
C LEU A 165 -5.34 5.73 -18.27
N SER A 166 -6.10 4.65 -18.44
CA SER A 166 -6.68 4.25 -19.70
C SER A 166 -8.14 3.85 -19.53
N ILE A 167 -8.90 3.98 -20.62
CA ILE A 167 -10.23 3.38 -20.71
C ILE A 167 -10.04 1.88 -20.83
N ILE A 168 -10.79 1.09 -20.05
CA ILE A 168 -10.80 -0.36 -20.16
C ILE A 168 -12.21 -0.82 -20.49
N VAL A 169 -12.31 -1.64 -21.52
CA VAL A 169 -13.56 -2.22 -22.02
C VAL A 169 -13.31 -3.67 -22.46
N ARG A 170 -14.38 -4.43 -22.73
CA ARG A 170 -14.24 -5.72 -23.38
C ARG A 170 -13.81 -5.55 -24.85
N GLU A 171 -13.17 -6.56 -25.41
CA GLU A 171 -12.54 -6.51 -26.75
C GLU A 171 -13.49 -6.23 -27.92
N ASP A 172 -14.77 -6.54 -27.78
CA ASP A 172 -15.81 -6.30 -28.79
C ASP A 172 -16.66 -5.04 -28.52
N HIS A 173 -16.25 -4.19 -27.57
CA HIS A 173 -16.96 -2.95 -27.23
C HIS A 173 -16.86 -1.92 -28.36
N PRO A 174 -17.93 -1.12 -28.64
CA PRO A 174 -17.91 -0.12 -29.71
C PRO A 174 -16.73 0.88 -29.66
N LEU A 175 -16.25 1.24 -28.47
CA LEU A 175 -15.12 2.13 -28.28
C LEU A 175 -13.80 1.58 -28.86
N THR A 176 -13.66 0.26 -29.03
CA THR A 176 -12.45 -0.35 -29.61
C THR A 176 -12.18 0.02 -31.05
N ARG A 177 -13.17 0.63 -31.73
CA ARG A 177 -13.02 1.15 -33.09
C ARG A 177 -12.32 2.51 -33.16
N LYS A 178 -12.13 3.15 -31.99
CA LYS A 178 -11.45 4.44 -31.87
C LYS A 178 -9.98 4.17 -31.45
N GLU A 179 -9.05 4.90 -32.01
CA GLU A 179 -7.63 4.86 -31.64
C GLU A 179 -7.41 5.49 -30.25
N PHE A 180 -8.16 6.55 -29.96
CA PHE A 180 -8.21 7.23 -28.66
C PHE A 180 -9.64 7.64 -28.33
N VAL A 181 -9.91 7.84 -27.04
CA VAL A 181 -11.23 8.26 -26.53
C VAL A 181 -11.06 9.60 -25.81
N ARG A 182 -11.90 10.59 -26.19
CA ARG A 182 -12.00 11.83 -25.44
C ARG A 182 -12.89 11.63 -24.22
N LEU A 183 -12.61 12.33 -23.14
CA LEU A 183 -13.40 12.22 -21.90
C LEU A 183 -14.88 12.54 -22.13
N ALA A 184 -15.23 13.46 -23.05
CA ALA A 184 -16.61 13.76 -23.42
C ALA A 184 -17.33 12.57 -24.07
N ASP A 185 -16.61 11.67 -24.74
CA ASP A 185 -17.22 10.47 -25.35
C ASP A 185 -17.77 9.51 -24.28
N LEU A 186 -17.28 9.62 -23.02
CA LEU A 186 -17.73 8.78 -21.89
C LEU A 186 -19.15 9.11 -21.41
N GLU A 187 -19.70 10.28 -21.75
CA GLU A 187 -21.07 10.66 -21.38
C GLU A 187 -22.14 9.76 -22.02
N GLU A 188 -21.78 9.05 -23.09
CA GLU A 188 -22.67 8.12 -23.80
C GLU A 188 -22.75 6.73 -23.15
N TYR A 189 -21.85 6.44 -22.17
CA TYR A 189 -21.68 5.10 -21.60
C TYR A 189 -21.92 5.06 -20.10
N ASP A 190 -22.38 3.92 -19.62
CA ASP A 190 -22.49 3.65 -18.18
C ASP A 190 -21.13 3.25 -17.62
N LEU A 191 -20.65 3.99 -16.63
CA LEU A 191 -19.33 3.80 -16.03
C LEU A 191 -19.40 2.92 -14.77
N VAL A 192 -18.44 2.03 -14.63
CA VAL A 192 -18.14 1.35 -13.38
C VAL A 192 -16.77 1.84 -12.91
N LEU A 193 -16.73 2.65 -11.85
CA LEU A 193 -15.53 3.30 -11.42
C LEU A 193 -14.93 2.66 -10.14
N PRO A 194 -13.61 2.77 -9.94
CA PRO A 194 -13.02 2.51 -8.64
C PRO A 194 -13.64 3.42 -7.58
N SER A 195 -13.78 2.92 -6.35
CA SER A 195 -14.26 3.73 -5.23
C SER A 195 -13.29 4.88 -4.91
N ILE A 196 -13.82 5.94 -4.32
CA ILE A 196 -13.04 7.07 -3.80
C ILE A 196 -11.94 6.56 -2.86
N GLY A 197 -10.74 7.12 -2.96
CA GLY A 197 -9.56 6.69 -2.20
C GLY A 197 -8.65 5.70 -2.94
N LEU A 198 -9.09 5.14 -4.09
CA LEU A 198 -8.19 4.43 -5.00
C LEU A 198 -7.50 5.41 -5.95
N GLN A 199 -6.19 5.23 -6.19
CA GLN A 199 -5.36 6.18 -6.95
C GLN A 199 -5.91 6.46 -8.36
N ALA A 200 -6.34 5.43 -9.09
CA ALA A 200 -6.92 5.61 -10.41
C ALA A 200 -8.17 6.50 -10.38
N ARG A 201 -9.01 6.39 -9.32
CA ARG A 201 -10.16 7.26 -9.12
C ARG A 201 -9.72 8.69 -8.81
N SER A 202 -8.79 8.89 -7.90
CA SER A 202 -8.31 10.24 -7.55
C SER A 202 -7.69 10.94 -8.76
N THR A 203 -6.90 10.23 -9.56
CA THR A 203 -6.33 10.76 -10.81
C THR A 203 -7.44 11.10 -11.81
N PHE A 204 -8.40 10.21 -12.00
CA PHE A 204 -9.53 10.46 -12.91
C PHE A 204 -10.37 11.66 -12.45
N ASP A 205 -10.71 11.73 -11.17
CA ASP A 205 -11.50 12.84 -10.60
C ASP A 205 -10.77 14.18 -10.77
N SER A 206 -9.43 14.24 -10.61
CA SER A 206 -8.64 15.44 -10.84
C SER A 206 -8.67 15.89 -12.31
N ILE A 207 -8.62 14.95 -13.25
CA ILE A 207 -8.68 15.23 -14.68
C ILE A 207 -10.05 15.80 -15.10
N ILE A 208 -11.14 15.30 -14.50
CA ILE A 208 -12.50 15.72 -14.86
C ILE A 208 -12.99 16.94 -14.06
N ALA A 209 -12.33 17.30 -12.95
CA ALA A 209 -12.78 18.34 -12.01
C ALA A 209 -13.02 19.70 -12.67
N GLU A 210 -12.21 20.07 -13.65
CA GLU A 210 -12.30 21.34 -14.39
C GLU A 210 -13.17 21.24 -15.66
N ARG A 211 -13.71 20.04 -15.92
CA ARG A 211 -14.47 19.72 -17.14
C ARG A 211 -15.92 19.50 -16.78
N ASN A 212 -16.80 20.23 -17.37
CA ASN A 212 -18.23 20.18 -17.09
C ASN A 212 -18.89 18.95 -17.78
N LEU A 213 -18.48 17.72 -17.38
CA LEU A 213 -18.91 16.46 -17.94
C LEU A 213 -20.04 15.85 -17.11
N ASN A 214 -21.07 15.35 -17.78
CA ASN A 214 -22.19 14.64 -17.14
C ASN A 214 -22.02 13.12 -17.26
N LEU A 215 -21.07 12.56 -16.50
CA LEU A 215 -20.76 11.14 -16.54
C LEU A 215 -21.81 10.30 -15.81
N LYS A 216 -22.22 9.20 -16.43
CA LYS A 216 -23.19 8.24 -15.88
C LYS A 216 -22.47 7.17 -15.06
N VAL A 217 -22.22 7.41 -13.78
CA VAL A 217 -21.62 6.42 -12.89
C VAL A 217 -22.70 5.43 -12.45
N ALA A 218 -22.71 4.24 -13.04
CA ALA A 218 -23.66 3.18 -12.72
C ALA A 218 -23.27 2.43 -11.43
N MET A 219 -21.97 2.25 -11.17
CA MET A 219 -21.48 1.52 -10.00
C MET A 219 -20.11 2.04 -9.58
N GLU A 220 -19.82 1.88 -8.28
CA GLU A 220 -18.50 2.08 -7.71
C GLU A 220 -18.09 0.82 -6.93
N ALA A 221 -16.84 0.39 -7.08
CA ALA A 221 -16.32 -0.77 -6.36
C ALA A 221 -14.88 -0.52 -5.89
N ASN A 222 -14.55 -1.00 -4.70
CA ASN A 222 -13.21 -0.92 -4.13
C ASN A 222 -12.34 -2.15 -4.47
N GLU A 223 -12.90 -3.13 -5.18
CA GLU A 223 -12.23 -4.35 -5.59
C GLU A 223 -12.14 -4.40 -7.13
N VAL A 224 -10.91 -4.24 -7.64
CA VAL A 224 -10.63 -4.09 -9.07
C VAL A 224 -11.04 -5.33 -9.89
N ASN A 225 -10.82 -6.55 -9.37
CA ASN A 225 -11.22 -7.77 -10.09
C ASN A 225 -12.72 -7.86 -10.29
N THR A 226 -13.53 -7.33 -9.36
CA THR A 226 -14.98 -7.22 -9.52
C THR A 226 -15.32 -6.31 -10.70
N ILE A 227 -14.66 -5.16 -10.81
CA ILE A 227 -14.82 -4.24 -11.95
C ILE A 227 -14.50 -4.98 -13.26
N LEU A 228 -13.31 -5.61 -13.35
CA LEU A 228 -12.87 -6.32 -14.54
C LEU A 228 -13.80 -7.48 -14.93
N ASN A 229 -14.35 -8.20 -13.95
CA ASN A 229 -15.32 -9.26 -14.21
C ASN A 229 -16.66 -8.73 -14.72
N LEU A 230 -17.10 -7.56 -14.27
CA LEU A 230 -18.30 -6.88 -14.80
C LEU A 230 -18.08 -6.46 -16.26
N LEU A 231 -16.93 -5.84 -16.58
CA LEU A 231 -16.60 -5.43 -17.94
C LEU A 231 -16.64 -6.57 -18.95
N ARG A 232 -16.11 -7.75 -18.58
CA ARG A 232 -16.11 -8.93 -19.46
C ARG A 232 -17.51 -9.40 -19.87
N ARG A 233 -18.53 -9.05 -19.09
CA ARG A 233 -19.92 -9.56 -19.24
C ARG A 233 -20.93 -8.49 -19.58
N SER A 234 -20.50 -7.26 -19.83
CA SER A 234 -21.36 -6.11 -20.05
C SER A 234 -20.74 -5.10 -21.01
N ASN A 235 -21.49 -4.04 -21.31
CA ASN A 235 -21.00 -2.89 -22.09
C ASN A 235 -20.56 -1.73 -21.18
N TYR A 236 -20.25 -2.00 -19.92
CA TYR A 236 -19.70 -0.98 -19.02
C TYR A 236 -18.31 -0.56 -19.45
N VAL A 237 -17.96 0.66 -19.06
CA VAL A 237 -16.65 1.27 -19.29
C VAL A 237 -16.04 1.59 -17.93
N THR A 238 -14.73 1.40 -17.78
CA THR A 238 -14.00 1.87 -16.60
C THR A 238 -12.77 2.65 -16.98
N VAL A 239 -12.21 3.36 -15.99
CA VAL A 239 -10.95 4.09 -16.10
C VAL A 239 -10.01 3.57 -15.02
N LEU A 240 -8.96 2.88 -15.44
CA LEU A 240 -7.96 2.27 -14.56
C LEU A 240 -6.56 2.41 -15.18
N SER A 241 -5.54 2.07 -14.41
CA SER A 241 -4.17 1.91 -14.91
C SER A 241 -4.11 0.79 -15.95
N GLU A 242 -3.40 0.99 -17.04
CA GLU A 242 -3.24 -0.03 -18.12
C GLU A 242 -2.58 -1.33 -17.62
N THR A 243 -1.75 -1.25 -16.58
CA THR A 243 -1.10 -2.44 -16.00
C THR A 243 -2.08 -3.45 -15.41
N VAL A 244 -3.30 -3.01 -15.09
CA VAL A 244 -4.32 -3.87 -14.47
C VAL A 244 -4.72 -5.04 -15.36
N ILE A 245 -4.71 -4.86 -16.70
CA ILE A 245 -5.17 -5.90 -17.63
C ILE A 245 -4.05 -6.76 -18.24
N LEU A 246 -2.79 -6.61 -17.82
CA LEU A 246 -1.65 -7.32 -18.41
C LEU A 246 -1.83 -8.86 -18.46
N GLU A 247 -2.59 -9.42 -17.53
CA GLU A 247 -2.90 -10.87 -17.45
C GLU A 247 -4.40 -11.17 -17.64
N HIS A 248 -5.17 -10.19 -18.15
CA HIS A 248 -6.62 -10.31 -18.27
C HIS A 248 -7.08 -10.39 -19.73
N ASN A 249 -7.29 -11.61 -20.23
CA ASN A 249 -7.85 -11.85 -21.55
C ASN A 249 -9.29 -11.31 -21.70
N GLY A 250 -9.66 -10.90 -22.90
CA GLY A 250 -11.01 -10.42 -23.23
C GLY A 250 -11.27 -8.95 -22.85
N LEU A 251 -10.25 -8.25 -22.34
CA LEU A 251 -10.30 -6.82 -22.07
C LEU A 251 -9.19 -6.11 -22.86
N VAL A 252 -9.45 -4.87 -23.24
CA VAL A 252 -8.50 -4.01 -23.95
C VAL A 252 -8.46 -2.63 -23.32
N THR A 253 -7.30 -1.99 -23.43
CA THR A 253 -7.10 -0.57 -23.08
C THR A 253 -7.29 0.29 -24.31
N ILE A 254 -7.85 1.48 -24.11
CA ILE A 254 -7.93 2.53 -25.14
C ILE A 254 -7.35 3.79 -24.50
N GLU A 255 -6.47 4.46 -25.20
CA GLU A 255 -5.81 5.68 -24.71
C GLU A 255 -6.83 6.82 -24.55
N ILE A 256 -6.67 7.59 -23.49
CA ILE A 256 -7.41 8.85 -23.30
C ILE A 256 -6.62 9.94 -24.00
N ASP A 257 -7.28 10.70 -24.85
CA ASP A 257 -6.70 11.86 -25.54
C ASP A 257 -6.51 13.03 -24.56
N ASP A 258 -5.57 12.85 -23.60
CA ASP A 258 -5.26 13.81 -22.57
C ASP A 258 -3.87 13.57 -21.97
N ALA A 259 -3.01 14.60 -21.99
CA ALA A 259 -1.62 14.51 -21.52
C ALA A 259 -1.47 14.33 -19.99
N GLU A 260 -2.53 14.59 -19.19
CA GLU A 260 -2.46 14.57 -17.73
C GLU A 260 -2.78 13.19 -17.11
N CYS A 261 -2.91 12.16 -17.94
CA CYS A 261 -3.24 10.80 -17.50
C CYS A 261 -2.06 10.00 -16.94
N ASN A 262 -0.89 10.63 -16.76
CA ASN A 262 0.32 9.94 -16.31
C ASN A 262 0.28 9.61 -14.82
N MET A 263 0.78 8.41 -14.50
CA MET A 263 0.93 7.89 -13.14
C MET A 263 2.33 7.27 -13.02
N GLU A 264 3.03 7.56 -11.94
CA GLU A 264 4.36 6.99 -11.68
C GLU A 264 4.25 5.78 -10.76
N GLY A 265 4.60 4.60 -11.26
CA GLY A 265 4.75 3.39 -10.45
C GLY A 265 6.01 3.45 -9.61
N CYS A 266 5.90 3.28 -8.30
CA CYS A 266 6.97 3.48 -7.34
C CYS A 266 7.17 2.31 -6.40
N LEU A 267 8.42 2.18 -5.92
CA LEU A 267 8.80 1.51 -4.69
C LEU A 267 8.91 2.53 -3.56
N HIS A 268 8.32 2.21 -2.42
CA HIS A 268 8.32 3.06 -1.25
C HIS A 268 8.97 2.33 -0.08
N PHE A 269 9.88 3.02 0.61
CA PHE A 269 10.63 2.50 1.75
C PHE A 269 10.52 3.45 2.93
N CYS A 270 10.63 2.92 4.14
CA CYS A 270 10.86 3.77 5.29
C CYS A 270 12.28 4.37 5.19
N ALA A 271 12.37 5.70 5.18
CA ALA A 271 13.64 6.41 5.30
C ALA A 271 14.30 6.04 6.64
N ASN A 272 15.60 5.95 6.70
CA ASN A 272 16.34 5.66 7.93
C ASN A 272 16.12 4.26 8.55
N ARG A 273 15.50 3.31 7.84
CA ARG A 273 15.42 1.90 8.26
C ARG A 273 16.45 1.04 7.55
N TYR A 274 16.92 0.02 8.26
CA TYR A 274 17.81 -0.99 7.66
C TYR A 274 17.08 -1.73 6.56
N ARG A 275 17.63 -1.71 5.35
CA ARG A 275 17.11 -2.47 4.23
C ARG A 275 17.67 -3.90 4.28
N LYS A 276 16.80 -4.87 4.53
CA LYS A 276 17.15 -6.29 4.59
C LYS A 276 17.71 -6.76 3.25
N ARG A 277 18.66 -7.66 3.27
CA ARG A 277 19.21 -8.28 2.05
C ARG A 277 18.11 -8.96 1.23
N SER A 278 17.14 -9.61 1.88
CA SER A 278 15.97 -10.18 1.21
C SER A 278 15.14 -9.14 0.45
N THR A 279 15.05 -7.91 0.96
CA THR A 279 14.41 -6.78 0.26
C THR A 279 15.18 -6.41 -1.01
N GLU A 280 16.50 -6.27 -0.92
CA GLU A 280 17.35 -5.92 -2.07
C GLU A 280 17.27 -6.98 -3.18
N GLU A 281 17.31 -8.26 -2.80
CA GLU A 281 17.16 -9.35 -3.76
C GLU A 281 15.77 -9.43 -4.38
N PHE A 282 14.71 -9.15 -3.61
CA PHE A 282 13.36 -9.06 -4.16
C PHE A 282 13.25 -7.94 -5.19
N ILE A 283 13.81 -6.76 -4.90
CA ILE A 283 13.83 -5.61 -5.82
C ILE A 283 14.63 -5.92 -7.09
N ARG A 284 15.75 -6.60 -6.98
CA ARG A 284 16.55 -7.04 -8.11
C ARG A 284 15.70 -7.91 -9.05
N LEU A 285 15.01 -8.91 -8.51
CA LEU A 285 14.15 -9.80 -9.28
C LEU A 285 12.90 -9.07 -9.83
N LEU A 286 12.35 -8.15 -9.05
CA LEU A 286 11.25 -7.28 -9.50
C LEU A 286 11.63 -6.50 -10.76
N SER A 287 12.85 -5.91 -10.77
CA SER A 287 13.35 -5.12 -11.89
C SER A 287 13.54 -5.94 -13.18
N ASP A 288 13.66 -7.26 -13.05
CA ASP A 288 13.83 -8.20 -14.16
C ASP A 288 12.50 -8.75 -14.70
N THR A 289 11.37 -8.42 -14.12
CA THR A 289 10.05 -8.89 -14.57
C THR A 289 9.72 -8.43 -16.00
N LYS A 290 8.99 -9.26 -16.74
CA LYS A 290 8.54 -8.94 -18.11
C LYS A 290 7.61 -7.73 -18.11
N ALA A 291 6.79 -7.59 -17.07
CA ALA A 291 5.87 -6.48 -16.91
C ALA A 291 6.61 -5.13 -16.84
N LEU A 292 7.66 -5.04 -16.01
CA LEU A 292 8.48 -3.81 -15.92
C LEU A 292 9.34 -3.58 -17.15
N ARG A 293 9.87 -4.63 -17.79
CA ARG A 293 10.62 -4.48 -19.03
C ARG A 293 9.74 -3.93 -20.17
N ARG A 294 8.48 -4.34 -20.26
CA ARG A 294 7.52 -3.78 -21.23
C ARG A 294 7.22 -2.31 -20.98
N SER A 295 7.02 -1.91 -19.72
CA SER A 295 6.79 -0.51 -19.34
C SER A 295 8.00 0.39 -19.63
N ARG A 296 9.23 -0.14 -19.56
CA ARG A 296 10.49 0.59 -19.89
C ARG A 296 10.79 0.67 -21.39
N LEU A 297 10.16 -0.14 -22.23
CA LEU A 297 10.37 -0.12 -23.69
C LEU A 297 9.69 1.08 -24.39
N TRP A 298 8.92 1.88 -23.64
CA TRP A 298 8.27 3.12 -24.12
C TRP A 298 8.99 4.39 -23.66
N LEU A 299 10.14 4.25 -22.98
CA LEU A 299 11.13 5.27 -22.67
C LEU A 299 12.32 5.14 -23.63
#